data_9cbab60c14c4b000c3135dea4c81cfb7
#
_entry.id   9cbab60c14c4b000c3135dea4c81cfb7
#
_cell.length_a   1.000
_cell.length_b   1.000
_cell.length_c   1.000
_cell.angle_alpha   90.00
_cell.angle_beta   90.00
_cell.angle_gamma   90.00
#
_symmetry.space_group_name_H-M   'P 1'
#
loop_
_entity.id
_entity.type
_entity.pdbx_description
1 polymer ?
#
loop_
_entity_poly.entity_id
_entity_poly.type
_entity_poly.pdbx_seq_one_letter_code
_entity_poly.pdbx_strand_id
1 'polypeptide(L)'
;LSDDIILPDTYSPKDQITLPTADEITKAGCKFDGWYTNAEFTGRKVTEIPAHSYGDKTFYAKWTVNTEKANQFYAIVNRLSGHATAISDKEDIEKARELYDSMLDIERERITASTYHTFLKKEKELKELLASMDQAEQVSAMIKALDKELMLEDEQLVVRARNAYDALTETEKAMVENLDILTKAEEKISQMKENKEKADAVIRQIEAIGDVTLDSREEITAAREAFQALTESQQALVPERVRKLLENAEKKITELLEKKDRIDAFSSCVKRIPEKVSLTDDSLSLLMNAHAAWLKLNDEERAQVDGKLIEQ
;
A
#
# COMPACT_ATOMS: atom_id res chain seq x y z
N LEU A 1 -21.67 10.86 -60.90
CA LEU A 1 -21.92 12.28 -60.90
C LEU A 1 -22.83 12.58 -59.72
N SER A 2 -22.62 13.65 -59.01
CA SER A 2 -23.61 14.16 -58.03
C SER A 2 -24.85 14.56 -58.86
N ASP A 3 -26.04 14.38 -58.27
CA ASP A 3 -27.34 14.66 -58.93
C ASP A 3 -27.47 16.13 -59.39
N ASP A 4 -26.58 17.03 -58.95
CA ASP A 4 -26.55 18.44 -59.28
C ASP A 4 -25.72 18.77 -60.53
N ILE A 5 -25.01 17.84 -61.16
CA ILE A 5 -24.19 18.07 -62.32
C ILE A 5 -25.00 17.67 -63.57
N ILE A 6 -25.56 18.66 -64.24
CA ILE A 6 -26.27 18.49 -65.48
C ILE A 6 -25.32 18.68 -66.67
N LEU A 7 -24.96 17.58 -67.33
CA LEU A 7 -24.28 17.64 -68.63
C LEU A 7 -25.37 17.68 -69.73
N PRO A 8 -25.18 18.42 -70.80
CA PRO A 8 -26.15 18.45 -71.90
C PRO A 8 -26.16 17.09 -72.59
N ASP A 9 -27.37 16.56 -72.84
CA ASP A 9 -27.54 15.31 -73.58
C ASP A 9 -27.19 15.43 -75.08
N THR A 10 -27.17 16.67 -75.59
CA THR A 10 -26.85 16.99 -76.97
C THR A 10 -25.97 18.22 -77.05
N TYR A 11 -25.15 18.34 -78.05
CA TYR A 11 -24.31 19.50 -78.30
C TYR A 11 -24.31 19.84 -79.82
N SER A 12 -24.04 21.10 -80.13
CA SER A 12 -23.83 21.57 -81.48
C SER A 12 -22.33 21.68 -81.80
N PRO A 13 -21.91 21.56 -83.09
CA PRO A 13 -20.51 21.76 -83.44
C PRO A 13 -19.97 23.14 -83.09
N LYS A 14 -20.80 24.11 -82.74
CA LYS A 14 -20.38 25.47 -82.30
C LYS A 14 -20.13 25.49 -80.80
N ASP A 15 -20.59 24.52 -80.03
CA ASP A 15 -20.52 24.54 -78.62
C ASP A 15 -19.13 24.07 -78.13
N GLN A 16 -18.62 24.70 -77.07
CA GLN A 16 -17.49 24.21 -76.32
C GLN A 16 -18.07 23.82 -74.94
N ILE A 17 -17.90 22.56 -74.53
CA ILE A 17 -18.47 22.03 -73.30
C ILE A 17 -17.34 21.63 -72.36
N THR A 18 -17.20 22.32 -71.24
CA THR A 18 -16.23 21.94 -70.18
C THR A 18 -16.77 20.71 -69.42
N LEU A 19 -15.92 19.69 -69.27
CA LEU A 19 -16.25 18.55 -68.43
C LEU A 19 -16.09 18.86 -66.95
N PRO A 20 -16.89 18.26 -66.04
CA PRO A 20 -16.79 18.52 -64.61
C PRO A 20 -15.39 18.31 -64.06
N THR A 21 -14.94 19.20 -63.17
CA THR A 21 -13.65 19.17 -62.53
C THR A 21 -13.66 18.35 -61.24
N ALA A 22 -12.50 18.17 -60.61
CA ALA A 22 -12.37 17.46 -59.31
C ALA A 22 -13.18 18.12 -58.17
N ASP A 23 -13.44 19.42 -58.26
CA ASP A 23 -14.18 20.17 -57.23
C ASP A 23 -15.71 20.00 -57.40
N GLU A 24 -16.15 19.62 -58.61
CA GLU A 24 -17.56 19.44 -58.96
C GLU A 24 -18.07 18.00 -58.87
N ILE A 25 -17.14 17.03 -58.85
CA ILE A 25 -17.52 15.61 -58.75
C ILE A 25 -16.78 14.96 -57.61
N THR A 26 -17.49 14.14 -56.86
CA THR A 26 -16.94 13.39 -55.74
C THR A 26 -17.26 11.92 -55.80
N LYS A 27 -16.35 11.10 -55.31
CA LYS A 27 -16.58 9.68 -55.04
C LYS A 27 -15.91 9.34 -53.73
N ALA A 28 -16.72 8.86 -52.77
CA ALA A 28 -16.26 8.61 -51.42
C ALA A 28 -15.00 7.71 -51.42
N GLY A 29 -13.96 8.11 -50.67
CA GLY A 29 -12.71 7.40 -50.56
C GLY A 29 -11.83 7.43 -51.82
N CYS A 30 -12.16 8.25 -52.82
CA CYS A 30 -11.42 8.34 -54.09
C CYS A 30 -11.05 9.75 -54.44
N LYS A 31 -9.95 9.91 -55.14
CA LYS A 31 -9.53 11.14 -55.83
C LYS A 31 -9.82 11.02 -57.31
N PHE A 32 -10.40 12.06 -57.88
CA PHE A 32 -10.63 12.11 -59.32
C PHE A 32 -9.28 12.38 -60.05
N ASP A 33 -8.96 11.48 -61.00
CA ASP A 33 -7.75 11.53 -61.77
C ASP A 33 -7.94 12.27 -63.14
N GLY A 34 -9.17 12.24 -63.67
CA GLY A 34 -9.53 12.91 -64.94
C GLY A 34 -10.48 12.12 -65.79
N TRP A 35 -10.97 12.76 -66.87
CA TRP A 35 -11.80 12.15 -67.92
C TRP A 35 -10.95 11.56 -69.04
N TYR A 36 -11.35 10.39 -69.56
CA TYR A 36 -10.73 9.66 -70.65
C TYR A 36 -11.80 9.30 -71.67
N THR A 37 -11.34 9.09 -72.96
CA THR A 37 -12.23 8.73 -74.07
C THR A 37 -12.40 7.22 -74.24
N ASN A 38 -11.78 6.37 -73.40
CA ASN A 38 -11.89 4.94 -73.41
C ASN A 38 -11.88 4.38 -71.97
N ALA A 39 -12.43 3.21 -71.78
CA ALA A 39 -12.55 2.53 -70.46
C ALA A 39 -11.22 2.03 -69.90
N GLU A 40 -10.17 1.87 -70.74
CA GLU A 40 -8.84 1.46 -70.36
C GLU A 40 -7.99 2.61 -69.78
N PHE A 41 -8.56 3.85 -69.79
CA PHE A 41 -7.90 5.06 -69.33
C PHE A 41 -6.53 5.33 -69.98
N THR A 42 -6.48 4.97 -71.28
CA THR A 42 -5.28 5.23 -72.11
C THR A 42 -5.35 6.59 -72.84
N GLY A 43 -4.20 7.16 -73.19
CA GLY A 43 -4.14 8.41 -73.91
C GLY A 43 -4.07 9.64 -72.97
N ARG A 44 -4.50 10.80 -73.51
CA ARG A 44 -4.49 12.08 -72.74
C ARG A 44 -5.83 12.27 -72.02
N LYS A 45 -5.75 12.91 -70.86
CA LYS A 45 -6.93 13.39 -70.14
C LYS A 45 -7.65 14.46 -70.99
N VAL A 46 -8.98 14.43 -70.90
CA VAL A 46 -9.84 15.34 -71.62
C VAL A 46 -10.54 16.25 -70.62
N THR A 47 -10.57 17.56 -70.89
CA THR A 47 -11.16 18.55 -70.01
C THR A 47 -12.40 19.22 -70.62
N GLU A 48 -12.61 19.05 -71.92
CA GLU A 48 -13.69 19.67 -72.68
C GLU A 48 -14.04 18.90 -73.94
N ILE A 49 -15.20 19.18 -74.50
CA ILE A 49 -15.53 18.87 -75.89
C ILE A 49 -15.28 20.16 -76.68
N PRO A 50 -14.23 20.19 -77.52
CA PRO A 50 -13.88 21.43 -78.25
C PRO A 50 -14.96 21.75 -79.33
N ALA A 51 -15.07 23.05 -79.62
CA ALA A 51 -15.88 23.48 -80.77
C ALA A 51 -15.45 22.77 -82.07
N HIS A 52 -16.36 22.59 -82.99
CA HIS A 52 -16.18 21.80 -84.22
C HIS A 52 -16.00 20.30 -84.02
N SER A 53 -16.47 19.78 -82.84
CA SER A 53 -16.59 18.33 -82.59
C SER A 53 -17.87 17.79 -83.25
N TYR A 54 -17.80 16.52 -83.72
CA TYR A 54 -18.91 15.83 -84.37
C TYR A 54 -19.07 14.41 -83.80
N GLY A 55 -20.32 13.88 -83.86
CA GLY A 55 -20.67 12.52 -83.45
C GLY A 55 -20.71 12.35 -81.94
N ASP A 56 -21.23 11.20 -81.48
CA ASP A 56 -21.38 10.85 -80.08
C ASP A 56 -20.06 10.83 -79.32
N LYS A 57 -20.06 11.34 -78.11
CA LYS A 57 -18.88 11.34 -77.23
C LYS A 57 -19.23 10.59 -75.96
N THR A 58 -18.36 9.67 -75.56
CA THR A 58 -18.40 8.97 -74.29
C THR A 58 -17.13 9.25 -73.51
N PHE A 59 -17.31 9.62 -72.25
CA PHE A 59 -16.18 9.91 -71.34
C PHE A 59 -16.24 8.99 -70.13
N TYR A 60 -15.06 8.56 -69.68
CA TYR A 60 -14.87 7.65 -68.53
C TYR A 60 -14.12 8.41 -67.45
N ALA A 61 -14.75 8.57 -66.30
CA ALA A 61 -14.15 9.16 -65.09
C ALA A 61 -13.16 8.17 -64.46
N LYS A 62 -11.90 8.52 -64.40
CA LYS A 62 -10.90 7.74 -63.73
C LYS A 62 -10.79 8.17 -62.25
N TRP A 63 -10.93 7.22 -61.37
CA TRP A 63 -10.82 7.42 -59.92
C TRP A 63 -9.67 6.61 -59.37
N THR A 64 -8.92 7.18 -58.44
CA THR A 64 -7.88 6.50 -57.64
C THR A 64 -8.27 6.52 -56.19
N VAL A 65 -7.98 5.46 -55.45
CA VAL A 65 -8.26 5.42 -54.01
C VAL A 65 -7.45 6.54 -53.32
N ASN A 66 -8.10 7.28 -52.45
CA ASN A 66 -7.41 8.26 -51.60
C ASN A 66 -6.57 7.53 -50.56
N THR A 67 -5.25 7.64 -50.64
CA THR A 67 -4.31 6.97 -49.75
C THR A 67 -3.74 7.88 -48.66
N GLU A 68 -4.24 9.08 -48.51
CA GLU A 68 -3.66 10.07 -47.61
C GLU A 68 -3.71 9.64 -46.14
N LYS A 69 -4.90 9.20 -45.69
CA LYS A 69 -5.09 8.68 -44.33
C LYS A 69 -4.28 7.39 -44.10
N ALA A 70 -4.26 6.50 -45.10
CA ALA A 70 -3.47 5.28 -45.04
C ALA A 70 -1.98 5.57 -44.92
N ASN A 71 -1.46 6.55 -45.68
CA ASN A 71 -0.04 6.95 -45.60
C ASN A 71 0.30 7.58 -44.24
N GLN A 72 -0.58 8.41 -43.68
CA GLN A 72 -0.40 8.97 -42.33
C GLN A 72 -0.41 7.87 -41.27
N PHE A 73 -1.34 6.90 -41.37
CA PHE A 73 -1.36 5.71 -40.51
C PHE A 73 -0.06 4.92 -40.58
N TYR A 74 0.42 4.62 -41.81
CA TYR A 74 1.71 3.95 -41.99
C TYR A 74 2.87 4.69 -41.35
N ALA A 75 2.94 6.01 -41.49
CA ALA A 75 4.01 6.82 -40.92
C ALA A 75 4.03 6.74 -39.39
N ILE A 76 2.86 6.77 -38.74
CA ILE A 76 2.73 6.63 -37.29
C ILE A 76 3.14 5.21 -36.87
N VAL A 77 2.55 4.18 -37.47
CA VAL A 77 2.83 2.78 -37.07
C VAL A 77 4.30 2.41 -37.28
N ASN A 78 4.92 2.88 -38.37
CA ASN A 78 6.34 2.64 -38.61
C ASN A 78 7.23 3.30 -37.53
N ARG A 79 6.90 4.53 -37.07
CA ARG A 79 7.59 5.18 -35.97
C ARG A 79 7.45 4.38 -34.67
N LEU A 80 6.22 3.96 -34.32
CA LEU A 80 5.94 3.17 -33.14
C LEU A 80 6.63 1.80 -33.16
N SER A 81 6.81 1.19 -34.33
CA SER A 81 7.46 -0.13 -34.46
C SER A 81 8.95 -0.13 -34.15
N GLY A 82 9.60 1.04 -34.18
CA GLY A 82 11.04 1.17 -34.00
C GLY A 82 11.53 1.08 -32.54
N HIS A 83 10.63 1.06 -31.56
CA HIS A 83 10.96 1.04 -30.13
C HIS A 83 9.92 0.28 -29.29
N ALA A 84 10.25 0.02 -28.02
CA ALA A 84 9.28 -0.52 -27.06
C ALA A 84 8.22 0.53 -26.75
N THR A 85 6.97 0.08 -26.53
CA THR A 85 5.84 0.98 -26.24
C THR A 85 6.07 1.73 -24.93
N ALA A 86 5.93 3.05 -24.99
CA ALA A 86 6.07 3.97 -23.87
C ALA A 86 4.79 4.82 -23.68
N ILE A 87 4.64 5.44 -22.53
CA ILE A 87 3.50 6.33 -22.25
C ILE A 87 3.47 7.53 -23.21
N SER A 88 4.65 8.01 -23.64
CA SER A 88 4.76 9.08 -24.63
C SER A 88 4.16 8.73 -25.99
N ASP A 89 3.93 7.45 -26.28
CA ASP A 89 3.34 7.00 -27.54
C ASP A 89 1.80 7.13 -27.56
N LYS A 90 1.18 7.51 -26.44
CA LYS A 90 -0.29 7.56 -26.28
C LYS A 90 -0.93 8.40 -27.38
N GLU A 91 -0.46 9.62 -27.58
CA GLU A 91 -1.02 10.55 -28.58
C GLU A 91 -0.93 9.98 -30.01
N ASP A 92 0.21 9.38 -30.35
CA ASP A 92 0.41 8.76 -31.65
C ASP A 92 -0.50 7.55 -31.87
N ILE A 93 -0.67 6.72 -30.86
CA ILE A 93 -1.55 5.52 -30.93
C ILE A 93 -3.02 5.94 -31.04
N GLU A 94 -3.46 6.92 -30.25
CA GLU A 94 -4.81 7.48 -30.32
C GLU A 94 -5.08 8.08 -31.71
N LYS A 95 -4.15 8.87 -32.24
CA LYS A 95 -4.25 9.43 -33.59
C LYS A 95 -4.29 8.37 -34.69
N ALA A 96 -3.49 7.31 -34.56
CA ALA A 96 -3.55 6.19 -35.50
C ALA A 96 -4.92 5.50 -35.45
N ARG A 97 -5.52 5.33 -34.28
CA ARG A 97 -6.87 4.80 -34.11
C ARG A 97 -7.91 5.68 -34.78
N GLU A 98 -7.90 6.99 -34.53
CA GLU A 98 -8.80 7.96 -35.14
C GLU A 98 -8.69 7.94 -36.67
N LEU A 99 -7.46 7.93 -37.22
CA LEU A 99 -7.23 7.81 -38.66
C LEU A 99 -7.86 6.55 -39.24
N TYR A 100 -7.58 5.37 -38.61
CA TYR A 100 -8.11 4.11 -39.08
C TYR A 100 -9.63 4.05 -39.04
N ASP A 101 -10.24 4.51 -37.93
CA ASP A 101 -11.70 4.47 -37.75
C ASP A 101 -12.40 5.46 -38.71
N SER A 102 -11.74 6.56 -39.07
CA SER A 102 -12.28 7.54 -40.04
C SER A 102 -12.11 7.11 -41.51
N MET A 103 -11.39 6.02 -41.79
CA MET A 103 -11.22 5.49 -43.17
C MET A 103 -12.47 4.75 -43.64
N LEU A 104 -12.77 4.91 -44.91
CA LEU A 104 -13.72 4.05 -45.60
C LEU A 104 -13.09 2.67 -45.89
N ASP A 105 -13.93 1.67 -46.14
CA ASP A 105 -13.45 0.30 -46.38
C ASP A 105 -12.44 0.22 -47.54
N ILE A 106 -12.70 0.95 -48.63
CA ILE A 106 -11.77 1.04 -49.77
C ILE A 106 -10.41 1.66 -49.42
N GLU A 107 -10.37 2.55 -48.45
CA GLU A 107 -9.11 3.15 -47.93
C GLU A 107 -8.39 2.18 -46.97
N ARG A 108 -9.16 1.47 -46.09
CA ARG A 108 -8.64 0.42 -45.18
C ARG A 108 -8.02 -0.74 -45.93
N GLU A 109 -8.55 -1.13 -47.09
CA GLU A 109 -7.94 -2.16 -47.95
C GLU A 109 -6.51 -1.85 -48.38
N ARG A 110 -6.09 -0.59 -48.27
CA ARG A 110 -4.67 -0.18 -48.51
C ARG A 110 -3.76 -0.46 -47.34
N ILE A 111 -4.30 -0.73 -46.15
CA ILE A 111 -3.51 -1.10 -44.98
C ILE A 111 -3.22 -2.60 -45.03
N THR A 112 -1.91 -2.95 -44.98
CA THR A 112 -1.55 -4.37 -44.92
C THR A 112 -1.93 -4.98 -43.57
N ALA A 113 -2.28 -6.27 -43.58
CA ALA A 113 -2.57 -7.00 -42.36
C ALA A 113 -1.44 -6.95 -41.33
N SER A 114 -0.18 -6.97 -41.77
CA SER A 114 0.99 -6.88 -40.92
C SER A 114 1.08 -5.54 -40.20
N THR A 115 0.86 -4.41 -40.90
CA THR A 115 0.88 -3.08 -40.31
C THR A 115 -0.26 -2.90 -39.31
N TYR A 116 -1.46 -3.36 -39.64
CA TYR A 116 -2.60 -3.31 -38.74
C TYR A 116 -2.38 -4.17 -37.47
N HIS A 117 -1.80 -5.36 -37.63
CA HIS A 117 -1.44 -6.19 -36.49
C HIS A 117 -0.38 -5.53 -35.57
N THR A 118 0.63 -4.88 -36.17
CA THR A 118 1.62 -4.10 -35.39
C THR A 118 0.95 -2.98 -34.60
N PHE A 119 0.01 -2.26 -35.21
CA PHE A 119 -0.76 -1.23 -34.52
C PHE A 119 -1.56 -1.78 -33.36
N LEU A 120 -2.32 -2.86 -33.56
CA LEU A 120 -3.12 -3.48 -32.49
C LEU A 120 -2.24 -3.97 -31.33
N LYS A 121 -1.06 -4.50 -31.63
CA LYS A 121 -0.08 -4.89 -30.61
C LYS A 121 0.35 -3.68 -29.76
N LYS A 122 0.70 -2.57 -30.41
CA LYS A 122 1.10 -1.32 -29.72
C LYS A 122 -0.02 -0.72 -28.86
N GLU A 123 -1.23 -0.74 -29.37
CA GLU A 123 -2.40 -0.29 -28.63
C GLU A 123 -2.68 -1.15 -27.39
N LYS A 124 -2.53 -2.46 -27.51
CA LYS A 124 -2.65 -3.40 -26.39
C LYS A 124 -1.57 -3.17 -25.34
N GLU A 125 -0.30 -3.07 -25.78
CA GLU A 125 0.86 -2.81 -24.90
C GLU A 125 0.69 -1.50 -24.12
N LEU A 126 0.21 -0.44 -24.77
CA LEU A 126 -0.07 0.85 -24.12
C LEU A 126 -1.18 0.71 -23.06
N LYS A 127 -2.25 0.00 -23.38
CA LYS A 127 -3.35 -0.23 -22.43
C LYS A 127 -2.88 -0.99 -21.19
N GLU A 128 -2.06 -2.03 -21.39
CA GLU A 128 -1.46 -2.81 -20.28
C GLU A 128 -0.55 -1.92 -19.42
N LEU A 129 0.28 -1.07 -20.05
CA LEU A 129 1.18 -0.17 -19.35
C LEU A 129 0.42 0.88 -18.52
N LEU A 130 -0.66 1.47 -19.06
CA LEU A 130 -1.51 2.41 -18.34
C LEU A 130 -2.22 1.75 -17.15
N ALA A 131 -2.69 0.51 -17.30
CA ALA A 131 -3.29 -0.23 -16.22
C ALA A 131 -2.29 -0.54 -15.10
N SER A 132 -1.07 -0.91 -15.44
CA SER A 132 0.02 -1.14 -14.48
C SER A 132 0.40 0.12 -13.71
N MET A 133 0.43 1.28 -14.37
CA MET A 133 0.66 2.57 -13.71
C MET A 133 -0.44 2.91 -12.72
N ASP A 134 -1.70 2.71 -13.08
CA ASP A 134 -2.84 2.97 -12.20
C ASP A 134 -2.78 2.09 -10.95
N GLN A 135 -2.43 0.81 -11.08
CA GLN A 135 -2.24 -0.10 -9.94
C GLN A 135 -1.09 0.34 -9.03
N ALA A 136 0.06 0.68 -9.58
CA ALA A 136 1.21 1.15 -8.81
C ALA A 136 0.90 2.47 -8.09
N GLU A 137 0.17 3.39 -8.74
CA GLU A 137 -0.26 4.66 -8.14
C GLU A 137 -1.24 4.44 -6.97
N GLN A 138 -2.20 3.53 -7.11
CA GLN A 138 -3.12 3.16 -6.03
C GLN A 138 -2.37 2.61 -4.82
N VAL A 139 -1.40 1.71 -5.03
CA VAL A 139 -0.57 1.17 -3.94
C VAL A 139 0.31 2.25 -3.33
N SER A 140 0.91 3.12 -4.14
CA SER A 140 1.70 4.27 -3.65
C SER A 140 0.85 5.21 -2.79
N ALA A 141 -0.41 5.44 -3.15
CA ALA A 141 -1.34 6.24 -2.35
C ALA A 141 -1.68 5.56 -1.01
N MET A 142 -1.89 4.23 -1.00
CA MET A 142 -2.10 3.47 0.23
C MET A 142 -0.88 3.56 1.16
N ILE A 143 0.33 3.43 0.62
CA ILE A 143 1.57 3.55 1.39
C ILE A 143 1.74 4.96 1.94
N LYS A 144 1.48 6.00 1.13
CA LYS A 144 1.55 7.39 1.56
C LYS A 144 0.59 7.70 2.72
N ALA A 145 -0.56 7.06 2.78
CA ALA A 145 -1.50 7.21 3.89
C ALA A 145 -0.96 6.68 5.24
N LEU A 146 0.14 5.92 5.23
CA LEU A 146 0.85 5.45 6.43
C LEU A 146 1.86 6.47 6.96
N ASP A 147 2.14 7.56 6.22
CA ASP A 147 3.03 8.65 6.65
C ASP A 147 2.31 9.56 7.65
N LYS A 148 2.00 8.99 8.81
CA LYS A 148 1.34 9.63 9.95
C LYS A 148 1.87 9.05 11.26
N GLU A 149 1.45 9.61 12.39
CA GLU A 149 1.67 8.95 13.67
C GLU A 149 0.83 7.67 13.74
N LEU A 150 1.52 6.52 13.68
CA LEU A 150 0.89 5.19 13.71
C LEU A 150 0.62 4.75 15.14
N MET A 151 -0.54 4.10 15.31
CA MET A 151 -0.94 3.39 16.53
C MET A 151 -1.10 1.89 16.26
N LEU A 152 -1.24 1.08 17.30
CA LEU A 152 -1.37 -0.38 17.16
C LEU A 152 -2.61 -0.79 16.36
N GLU A 153 -3.69 0.00 16.43
CA GLU A 153 -4.91 -0.18 15.66
C GLU A 153 -4.71 -0.03 14.15
N ASP A 154 -3.63 0.68 13.73
CA ASP A 154 -3.28 0.87 12.33
C ASP A 154 -2.61 -0.38 11.70
N GLU A 155 -2.33 -1.43 12.47
CA GLU A 155 -1.72 -2.67 11.96
C GLU A 155 -2.41 -3.19 10.69
N GLN A 156 -3.73 -3.20 10.67
CA GLN A 156 -4.51 -3.67 9.53
C GLN A 156 -4.30 -2.83 8.26
N LEU A 157 -4.00 -1.53 8.41
CA LEU A 157 -3.70 -0.64 7.27
C LEU A 157 -2.33 -0.99 6.69
N VAL A 158 -1.33 -1.20 7.55
CA VAL A 158 0.02 -1.60 7.16
C VAL A 158 0.01 -2.95 6.44
N VAL A 159 -0.68 -3.96 7.00
CA VAL A 159 -0.82 -5.28 6.39
C VAL A 159 -1.50 -5.21 5.02
N ARG A 160 -2.56 -4.39 4.88
CA ARG A 160 -3.23 -4.21 3.59
C ARG A 160 -2.32 -3.57 2.55
N ALA A 161 -1.56 -2.54 2.93
CA ALA A 161 -0.62 -1.89 2.03
C ALA A 161 0.49 -2.87 1.59
N ARG A 162 1.00 -3.71 2.50
CA ARG A 162 1.98 -4.76 2.18
C ARG A 162 1.40 -5.78 1.20
N ASN A 163 0.23 -6.32 1.48
CA ASN A 163 -0.41 -7.30 0.61
C ASN A 163 -0.70 -6.72 -0.79
N ALA A 164 -1.12 -5.45 -0.86
CA ALA A 164 -1.33 -4.77 -2.13
C ALA A 164 0.00 -4.60 -2.90
N TYR A 165 1.08 -4.21 -2.23
CA TYR A 165 2.41 -4.12 -2.84
C TYR A 165 2.93 -5.48 -3.32
N ASP A 166 2.78 -6.52 -2.52
CA ASP A 166 3.27 -7.87 -2.84
C ASP A 166 2.50 -8.49 -4.03
N ALA A 167 1.25 -8.09 -4.23
CA ALA A 167 0.43 -8.51 -5.37
C ALA A 167 0.82 -7.86 -6.70
N LEU A 168 1.62 -6.79 -6.69
CA LEU A 168 2.12 -6.13 -7.88
C LEU A 168 3.12 -7.02 -8.62
N THR A 169 3.14 -6.91 -9.95
CA THR A 169 4.21 -7.45 -10.79
C THR A 169 5.53 -6.72 -10.53
N GLU A 170 6.66 -7.30 -10.91
CA GLU A 170 7.98 -6.66 -10.76
C GLU A 170 8.07 -5.31 -11.49
N THR A 171 7.39 -5.17 -12.62
CA THR A 171 7.33 -3.90 -13.36
C THR A 171 6.57 -2.83 -12.57
N GLU A 172 5.45 -3.18 -11.96
CA GLU A 172 4.63 -2.28 -11.14
C GLU A 172 5.34 -1.92 -9.83
N LYS A 173 6.00 -2.88 -9.18
CA LYS A 173 6.82 -2.63 -7.98
C LYS A 173 7.93 -1.61 -8.24
N ALA A 174 8.54 -1.66 -9.42
CA ALA A 174 9.57 -0.69 -9.81
C ALA A 174 9.02 0.75 -9.98
N MET A 175 7.70 0.92 -10.13
CA MET A 175 7.04 2.21 -10.22
C MET A 175 6.65 2.79 -8.86
N VAL A 176 6.73 2.00 -7.78
CA VAL A 176 6.42 2.43 -6.41
C VAL A 176 7.66 3.05 -5.78
N GLU A 177 7.69 4.37 -5.65
CA GLU A 177 8.86 5.12 -5.17
C GLU A 177 8.93 5.27 -3.64
N ASN A 178 7.83 5.06 -2.93
CA ASN A 178 7.68 5.35 -1.50
C ASN A 178 7.67 4.10 -0.60
N LEU A 179 8.28 3.02 -1.04
CA LEU A 179 8.34 1.74 -0.30
C LEU A 179 9.00 1.87 1.09
N ASP A 180 9.89 2.83 1.27
CA ASP A 180 10.54 3.10 2.55
C ASP A 180 9.55 3.50 3.65
N ILE A 181 8.45 4.19 3.31
CA ILE A 181 7.36 4.53 4.24
C ILE A 181 6.70 3.25 4.77
N LEU A 182 6.41 2.30 3.88
CA LEU A 182 5.82 1.01 4.26
C LEU A 182 6.75 0.22 5.17
N THR A 183 8.03 0.12 4.84
CA THR A 183 9.03 -0.57 5.66
C THR A 183 9.14 0.03 7.06
N LYS A 184 9.22 1.36 7.15
CA LYS A 184 9.23 2.07 8.45
C LYS A 184 7.95 1.84 9.26
N ALA A 185 6.80 1.82 8.58
CA ALA A 185 5.52 1.55 9.21
C ALA A 185 5.46 0.14 9.81
N GLU A 186 5.95 -0.87 9.09
CA GLU A 186 6.05 -2.26 9.55
C GLU A 186 6.98 -2.40 10.76
N GLU A 187 8.16 -1.80 10.69
CA GLU A 187 9.11 -1.79 11.80
C GLU A 187 8.49 -1.14 13.06
N LYS A 188 7.80 -0.01 12.89
CA LYS A 188 7.15 0.70 14.00
C LYS A 188 6.03 -0.14 14.64
N ILE A 189 5.14 -0.74 13.86
CA ILE A 189 4.08 -1.63 14.36
C ILE A 189 4.69 -2.85 15.07
N SER A 190 5.71 -3.48 14.49
CA SER A 190 6.43 -4.60 15.11
C SER A 190 7.02 -4.23 16.46
N GLN A 191 7.69 -3.07 16.56
CA GLN A 191 8.26 -2.58 17.82
C GLN A 191 7.18 -2.28 18.87
N MET A 192 6.05 -1.71 18.46
CA MET A 192 4.92 -1.45 19.37
C MET A 192 4.30 -2.75 19.90
N LYS A 193 4.19 -3.79 19.08
CA LYS A 193 3.72 -5.13 19.50
C LYS A 193 4.67 -5.75 20.51
N GLU A 194 5.96 -5.74 20.22
CA GLU A 194 6.99 -6.27 21.13
C GLU A 194 6.97 -5.53 22.48
N ASN A 195 6.87 -4.20 22.45
CA ASN A 195 6.78 -3.39 23.67
C ASN A 195 5.54 -3.75 24.49
N LYS A 196 4.40 -3.91 23.81
CA LYS A 196 3.15 -4.31 24.46
C LYS A 196 3.24 -5.71 25.06
N GLU A 197 3.78 -6.68 24.35
CA GLU A 197 3.96 -8.05 24.86
C GLU A 197 4.83 -8.12 26.12
N LYS A 198 5.93 -7.35 26.13
CA LYS A 198 6.81 -7.25 27.31
C LYS A 198 6.09 -6.61 28.49
N ALA A 199 5.35 -5.52 28.28
CA ALA A 199 4.57 -4.89 29.32
C ALA A 199 3.46 -5.80 29.83
N ASP A 200 2.71 -6.48 28.95
CA ASP A 200 1.65 -7.41 29.30
C ASP A 200 2.19 -8.62 30.10
N ALA A 201 3.40 -9.07 29.82
CA ALA A 201 4.05 -10.15 30.61
C ALA A 201 4.30 -9.70 32.05
N VAL A 202 4.82 -8.49 32.25
CA VAL A 202 5.05 -7.92 33.59
C VAL A 202 3.72 -7.64 34.32
N ILE A 203 2.70 -7.15 33.62
CA ILE A 203 1.35 -6.95 34.16
C ILE A 203 0.82 -8.28 34.73
N ARG A 204 0.88 -9.35 33.93
CA ARG A 204 0.43 -10.69 34.40
C ARG A 204 1.22 -11.18 35.62
N GLN A 205 2.53 -10.94 35.65
CA GLN A 205 3.37 -11.33 36.76
C GLN A 205 3.01 -10.58 38.05
N ILE A 206 2.76 -9.29 37.99
CA ILE A 206 2.32 -8.48 39.13
C ILE A 206 0.93 -8.88 39.61
N GLU A 207 -0.02 -9.10 38.68
CA GLU A 207 -1.39 -9.49 39.02
C GLU A 207 -1.47 -10.92 39.61
N ALA A 208 -0.48 -11.77 39.32
CA ALA A 208 -0.40 -13.13 39.86
C ALA A 208 0.05 -13.18 41.34
N ILE A 209 0.63 -12.13 41.91
CA ILE A 209 1.08 -12.09 43.32
C ILE A 209 -0.08 -12.38 44.30
N GLY A 210 -1.28 -11.89 43.97
CA GLY A 210 -2.48 -12.12 44.81
C GLY A 210 -2.34 -11.61 46.25
N ASP A 211 -2.75 -12.47 47.22
CA ASP A 211 -2.65 -12.15 48.65
C ASP A 211 -1.20 -12.30 49.14
N VAL A 212 -0.65 -11.22 49.68
CA VAL A 212 0.77 -11.18 50.09
C VAL A 212 0.96 -11.91 51.42
N THR A 213 1.81 -12.94 51.40
CA THR A 213 2.27 -13.70 52.56
C THR A 213 3.82 -13.65 52.60
N LEU A 214 4.44 -14.22 53.64
CA LEU A 214 5.90 -14.30 53.74
C LEU A 214 6.56 -15.10 52.60
N ASP A 215 5.81 -16.04 52.03
CA ASP A 215 6.28 -16.85 50.90
C ASP A 215 6.25 -16.08 49.58
N SER A 216 5.49 -14.97 49.47
CA SER A 216 5.40 -14.14 48.28
C SER A 216 6.64 -13.29 48.03
N ARG A 217 7.66 -13.33 48.90
CA ARG A 217 8.85 -12.48 48.82
C ARG A 217 9.58 -12.62 47.47
N GLU A 218 9.82 -13.84 47.04
CA GLU A 218 10.56 -14.11 45.78
C GLU A 218 9.78 -13.63 44.56
N GLU A 219 8.46 -13.86 44.54
CA GLU A 219 7.54 -13.41 43.46
C GLU A 219 7.49 -11.87 43.35
N ILE A 220 7.40 -11.17 44.49
CA ILE A 220 7.37 -9.70 44.55
C ILE A 220 8.71 -9.14 44.05
N THR A 221 9.84 -9.72 44.47
CA THR A 221 11.17 -9.32 44.05
C THR A 221 11.34 -9.50 42.54
N ALA A 222 10.97 -10.68 42.02
CA ALA A 222 11.03 -10.99 40.59
C ALA A 222 10.13 -10.05 39.76
N ALA A 223 8.94 -9.72 40.23
CA ALA A 223 8.02 -8.77 39.57
C ALA A 223 8.62 -7.35 39.52
N ARG A 224 9.29 -6.91 40.61
CA ARG A 224 9.98 -5.61 40.64
C ARG A 224 11.14 -5.57 39.67
N GLU A 225 11.97 -6.59 39.64
CA GLU A 225 13.11 -6.71 38.73
C GLU A 225 12.61 -6.71 37.27
N ALA A 226 11.56 -7.47 36.96
CA ALA A 226 10.96 -7.50 35.63
C ALA A 226 10.40 -6.11 35.22
N PHE A 227 9.72 -5.39 36.13
CA PHE A 227 9.26 -4.02 35.88
C PHE A 227 10.42 -3.06 35.63
N GLN A 228 11.49 -3.15 36.40
CA GLN A 228 12.68 -2.28 36.23
C GLN A 228 13.46 -2.59 34.94
N ALA A 229 13.40 -3.81 34.44
CA ALA A 229 14.01 -4.21 33.18
C ALA A 229 13.28 -3.65 31.95
N LEU A 230 12.04 -3.18 32.09
CA LEU A 230 11.30 -2.53 31.02
C LEU A 230 11.90 -1.16 30.71
N THR A 231 11.91 -0.81 29.40
CA THR A 231 12.23 0.56 28.96
C THR A 231 11.16 1.53 29.41
N GLU A 232 11.45 2.84 29.41
CA GLU A 232 10.47 3.89 29.76
C GLU A 232 9.18 3.77 28.94
N SER A 233 9.30 3.50 27.62
CA SER A 233 8.15 3.32 26.74
C SER A 233 7.31 2.09 27.11
N GLN A 234 7.93 1.00 27.55
CA GLN A 234 7.24 -0.21 28.01
C GLN A 234 6.61 -0.02 29.39
N GLN A 235 7.33 0.67 30.31
CA GLN A 235 6.76 1.01 31.64
C GLN A 235 5.54 1.91 31.53
N ALA A 236 5.51 2.83 30.54
CA ALA A 236 4.35 3.67 30.28
C ALA A 236 3.10 2.88 29.88
N LEU A 237 3.27 1.68 29.29
CA LEU A 237 2.16 0.79 28.95
C LEU A 237 1.60 0.02 30.14
N VAL A 238 2.32 -0.03 31.28
CA VAL A 238 1.81 -0.66 32.51
C VAL A 238 0.84 0.29 33.21
N PRO A 239 -0.44 -0.09 33.40
CA PRO A 239 -1.44 0.78 34.01
C PRO A 239 -1.05 1.18 35.43
N GLU A 240 -1.41 2.40 35.81
CA GLU A 240 -1.17 2.95 37.16
C GLU A 240 -1.72 2.04 38.28
N ARG A 241 -2.89 1.43 38.04
CA ARG A 241 -3.48 0.45 38.95
C ARG A 241 -2.52 -0.71 39.24
N VAL A 242 -1.85 -1.24 38.20
CA VAL A 242 -0.95 -2.39 38.34
C VAL A 242 0.35 -1.98 39.03
N ARG A 243 0.89 -0.80 38.74
CA ARG A 243 2.04 -0.23 39.45
C ARG A 243 1.78 -0.10 40.93
N LYS A 244 0.59 0.41 41.32
CA LYS A 244 0.18 0.49 42.72
C LYS A 244 -0.02 -0.87 43.38
N LEU A 245 -0.46 -1.90 42.66
CA LEU A 245 -0.52 -3.25 43.22
C LEU A 245 0.88 -3.74 43.63
N LEU A 246 1.88 -3.54 42.79
CA LEU A 246 3.27 -3.91 43.10
C LEU A 246 3.82 -3.14 44.31
N GLU A 247 3.63 -1.81 44.37
CA GLU A 247 4.04 -0.98 45.49
C GLU A 247 3.39 -1.40 46.82
N ASN A 248 2.07 -1.71 46.80
CA ASN A 248 1.39 -2.18 47.96
C ASN A 248 1.87 -3.58 48.40
N ALA A 249 2.15 -4.47 47.45
CA ALA A 249 2.73 -5.77 47.74
C ALA A 249 4.09 -5.67 48.42
N GLU A 250 4.96 -4.79 47.93
CA GLU A 250 6.28 -4.51 48.49
C GLU A 250 6.20 -3.94 49.92
N LYS A 251 5.29 -3.00 50.13
CA LYS A 251 5.05 -2.46 51.45
C LYS A 251 4.56 -3.54 52.44
N LYS A 252 3.60 -4.36 52.00
CA LYS A 252 3.03 -5.43 52.80
C LYS A 252 4.03 -6.51 53.17
N ILE A 253 4.86 -6.96 52.21
CA ILE A 253 5.92 -7.96 52.50
C ILE A 253 6.94 -7.38 53.48
N THR A 254 7.34 -6.12 53.34
CA THR A 254 8.25 -5.46 54.24
C THR A 254 7.69 -5.43 55.70
N GLU A 255 6.40 -5.07 55.86
CA GLU A 255 5.73 -5.09 57.15
C GLU A 255 5.71 -6.50 57.78
N LEU A 256 5.41 -7.51 56.97
CA LEU A 256 5.41 -8.93 57.43
C LEU A 256 6.78 -9.44 57.85
N LEU A 257 7.84 -9.06 57.09
CA LEU A 257 9.21 -9.43 57.43
C LEU A 257 9.67 -8.75 58.71
N GLU A 258 9.44 -7.44 58.86
CA GLU A 258 9.73 -6.73 60.11
C GLU A 258 9.02 -7.30 61.33
N LYS A 259 7.75 -7.67 61.13
CA LYS A 259 6.95 -8.36 62.18
C LYS A 259 7.56 -9.69 62.57
N LYS A 260 7.96 -10.50 61.56
CA LYS A 260 8.62 -11.79 61.77
C LYS A 260 9.96 -11.60 62.54
N ASP A 261 10.78 -10.64 62.11
CA ASP A 261 12.07 -10.36 62.69
C ASP A 261 11.94 -9.96 64.17
N ARG A 262 10.91 -9.16 64.55
CA ARG A 262 10.64 -8.81 65.94
C ARG A 262 10.27 -10.01 66.78
N ILE A 263 9.40 -10.90 66.26
CA ILE A 263 9.00 -12.14 66.94
C ILE A 263 10.18 -13.11 67.08
N ASP A 264 10.99 -13.28 66.04
CA ASP A 264 12.17 -14.15 66.04
C ASP A 264 13.26 -13.63 67.00
N ALA A 265 13.45 -12.29 67.05
CA ALA A 265 14.36 -11.66 67.99
C ALA A 265 13.93 -11.91 69.46
N PHE A 266 12.65 -11.74 69.78
CA PHE A 266 12.10 -12.07 71.08
C PHE A 266 12.30 -13.55 71.39
N SER A 267 11.88 -14.45 70.53
CA SER A 267 12.01 -15.88 70.68
C SER A 267 13.47 -16.34 70.92
N SER A 268 14.39 -15.70 70.20
CA SER A 268 15.84 -15.93 70.37
C SER A 268 16.36 -15.46 71.72
N CYS A 269 15.85 -14.34 72.24
CA CYS A 269 16.22 -13.86 73.57
C CYS A 269 15.72 -14.81 74.67
N VAL A 270 14.46 -15.26 74.59
CA VAL A 270 13.87 -16.20 75.55
C VAL A 270 14.60 -17.57 75.56
N LYS A 271 14.92 -18.14 74.41
CA LYS A 271 15.63 -19.43 74.27
C LYS A 271 17.02 -19.41 74.92
N ARG A 272 17.61 -18.26 75.18
CA ARG A 272 18.94 -18.09 75.81
C ARG A 272 18.80 -18.03 77.34
N ILE A 273 17.62 -17.88 77.90
CA ILE A 273 17.42 -17.86 79.33
C ILE A 273 17.54 -19.31 79.85
N PRO A 274 18.38 -19.59 80.84
CA PRO A 274 18.50 -20.92 81.42
C PRO A 274 17.26 -21.28 82.22
N GLU A 275 16.85 -22.60 82.25
CA GLU A 275 15.69 -23.09 83.00
C GLU A 275 15.77 -22.72 84.52
N LYS A 276 16.97 -22.61 85.07
CA LYS A 276 17.17 -22.15 86.44
C LYS A 276 17.87 -20.79 86.39
N VAL A 277 17.11 -19.75 86.60
CA VAL A 277 17.58 -18.39 86.68
C VAL A 277 18.25 -18.17 88.07
N SER A 278 19.54 -17.74 88.04
CA SER A 278 20.25 -17.33 89.25
C SER A 278 20.39 -15.81 89.20
N LEU A 279 20.47 -15.15 90.39
CA LEU A 279 20.69 -13.70 90.48
C LEU A 279 22.16 -13.33 90.11
N THR A 280 22.66 -13.85 89.01
CA THR A 280 23.94 -13.49 88.41
C THR A 280 23.72 -12.36 87.40
N ASP A 281 24.72 -11.48 87.19
CA ASP A 281 24.62 -10.39 86.23
C ASP A 281 24.30 -10.86 84.79
N ASP A 282 24.78 -12.04 84.41
CA ASP A 282 24.47 -12.62 83.05
C ASP A 282 23.00 -13.02 82.92
N SER A 283 22.40 -13.69 83.90
CA SER A 283 20.99 -14.10 83.88
C SER A 283 20.04 -12.89 83.92
N LEU A 284 20.40 -11.85 84.72
CA LEU A 284 19.61 -10.62 84.74
C LEU A 284 19.65 -9.88 83.38
N SER A 285 20.83 -9.84 82.77
CA SER A 285 20.99 -9.26 81.46
C SER A 285 20.15 -9.93 80.35
N LEU A 286 20.11 -11.29 80.37
CA LEU A 286 19.27 -12.04 79.47
C LEU A 286 17.78 -11.78 79.65
N LEU A 287 17.29 -11.70 80.90
CA LEU A 287 15.90 -11.36 81.20
C LEU A 287 15.55 -9.93 80.77
N MET A 288 16.43 -8.96 81.02
CA MET A 288 16.23 -7.58 80.57
C MET A 288 16.16 -7.47 79.04
N ASN A 289 17.02 -8.19 78.33
CA ASN A 289 17.01 -8.22 76.86
C ASN A 289 15.71 -8.84 76.33
N ALA A 290 15.24 -9.96 76.88
CA ALA A 290 14.00 -10.57 76.51
C ALA A 290 12.78 -9.64 76.81
N HIS A 291 12.78 -8.98 77.98
CA HIS A 291 11.74 -8.00 78.30
C HIS A 291 11.74 -6.80 77.33
N ALA A 292 12.91 -6.27 77.01
CA ALA A 292 13.06 -5.18 76.07
C ALA A 292 12.60 -5.56 74.63
N ALA A 293 12.83 -6.81 74.24
CA ALA A 293 12.31 -7.35 72.98
C ALA A 293 10.82 -7.53 73.01
N TRP A 294 10.23 -8.01 74.12
CA TRP A 294 8.78 -8.12 74.33
C TRP A 294 8.06 -6.79 74.24
N LEU A 295 8.63 -5.71 74.80
CA LEU A 295 8.03 -4.39 74.75
C LEU A 295 7.97 -3.81 73.34
N LYS A 296 8.81 -4.31 72.42
CA LYS A 296 8.72 -3.93 71.00
C LYS A 296 7.64 -4.64 70.20
N LEU A 297 7.02 -5.71 70.73
CA LEU A 297 5.94 -6.42 70.10
C LEU A 297 4.60 -5.72 70.40
N ASN A 298 3.77 -5.58 69.36
CA ASN A 298 2.39 -5.17 69.57
C ASN A 298 1.49 -6.35 69.99
N ASP A 299 0.21 -6.13 70.26
CA ASP A 299 -0.67 -7.19 70.83
C ASP A 299 -0.92 -8.32 69.87
N GLU A 300 -0.97 -8.07 68.54
CA GLU A 300 -1.11 -9.09 67.52
C GLU A 300 0.18 -9.95 67.37
N GLU A 301 1.33 -9.35 67.51
CA GLU A 301 2.63 -10.01 67.47
C GLU A 301 2.83 -10.87 68.72
N ARG A 302 2.43 -10.37 69.87
CA ARG A 302 2.45 -11.11 71.15
C ARG A 302 1.58 -12.38 71.06
N ALA A 303 0.39 -12.27 70.42
CA ALA A 303 -0.52 -13.39 70.23
C ALA A 303 0.04 -14.49 69.32
N GLN A 304 1.04 -14.20 68.50
CA GLN A 304 1.71 -15.14 67.61
C GLN A 304 2.97 -15.81 68.19
N VAL A 305 3.41 -15.34 69.37
CA VAL A 305 4.50 -16.01 70.10
C VAL A 305 4.04 -17.35 70.67
N ASP A 306 4.87 -18.41 70.51
CA ASP A 306 4.57 -19.72 71.06
C ASP A 306 4.32 -19.61 72.56
N GLY A 307 3.15 -20.02 73.04
CA GLY A 307 2.72 -19.97 74.44
C GLY A 307 3.71 -20.62 75.43
N LYS A 308 4.43 -21.65 74.99
CA LYS A 308 5.47 -22.32 75.76
C LYS A 308 6.70 -21.40 76.03
N LEU A 309 6.95 -20.42 75.17
CA LEU A 309 8.05 -19.45 75.34
C LEU A 309 7.65 -18.33 76.32
N ILE A 310 6.36 -18.09 76.54
CA ILE A 310 5.85 -17.12 77.45
C ILE A 310 5.81 -17.65 78.90
N GLU A 311 5.69 -18.96 79.06
CA GLU A 311 5.67 -19.66 80.39
C GLU A 311 7.08 -19.92 80.93
N GLN A 312 8.16 -19.78 80.11
CA GLN A 312 9.53 -19.81 80.52
C GLN A 312 9.95 -18.54 81.24
#